data_68481392fdddb100461505a7f9f8cb1c
#
_entry.id   68481392fdddb100461505a7f9f8cb1c
#
_cell.length_a   1.000
_cell.length_b   1.000
_cell.length_c   1.000
_cell.angle_alpha   90.00
_cell.angle_beta   90.00
_cell.angle_gamma   90.00
#
_symmetry.space_group_name_H-M   'P 1'
#
loop_
_entity.id
_entity.type
_entity.pdbx_description
1 polymer ?
#
loop_
_entity_poly.entity_id
_entity_poly.type
_entity_poly.pdbx_seq_one_letter_code
_entity_poly.pdbx_strand_id
1 'polypeptide(L)'
;MSCRRVFFNYRALSLGRRCQRSSLRLSLGLIVLFCVLSPLRSFGAEADPKFKPGEELLDAGRIAQAEEFAAKVLKEEPKSPAALDFDARVKFYQGRYAEALAIVDRALAIDSSNQRRQALKLFSQLTLDVHKSLKPFESAHFVLFADEKRDGILVPYALDTLEKTYQTTGAELGFFPKEKVRVEIAPDATSFNAISTLSLRDIEETGAVGICKFNKLMIISPRALSFGYRWLDSLSHEYQHYAIVSLSNNQAPIWLHEGMARFYETRWRKPAPAKDAAEDYLTPANQTLLVHALEKNQFVGFKKMEPSLIYLETPEQVQLAYAEAASAVDFINQSKGRDGVRELLATLNDKATPEAIEKVYGMSFDNFESKWKGFLKSKGLKEIEGSRVRKLKVKKDQREDEEVVELKEIQSAVARNRTYLADQLFAKGRAAAAANEYQRALQASPRSPVILYKLGRIMVETNRPDDALPLFQQALEIDPDNVNIYVQLGRAEHAKKNFKEARAALEEAIQINPFNPLIYRLLGDAYAALGDQEKARAARTTLERLSASRN
;
A
#
# COMPACT_ATOMS: atom_id res chain seq x y z
N MET A 1 15.68 -43.80 -46.88
CA MET A 1 15.14 -43.22 -48.12
C MET A 1 14.80 -41.78 -47.82
N SER A 2 15.68 -40.91 -48.20
CA SER A 2 15.61 -39.84 -49.22
C SER A 2 14.78 -38.64 -48.74
N CYS A 3 15.41 -37.63 -48.27
CA CYS A 3 16.01 -36.47 -48.97
C CYS A 3 14.98 -35.53 -49.63
N ARG A 4 14.86 -34.30 -49.15
CA ARG A 4 15.22 -33.11 -49.91
C ARG A 4 15.12 -31.81 -49.12
N ARG A 5 16.23 -31.10 -49.08
CA ARG A 5 16.42 -29.69 -48.74
C ARG A 5 15.80 -28.81 -49.81
N VAL A 6 15.24 -27.65 -49.44
CA VAL A 6 15.20 -26.49 -50.35
C VAL A 6 15.68 -25.27 -49.55
N PHE A 7 16.77 -24.70 -50.02
CA PHE A 7 17.31 -23.38 -49.66
C PHE A 7 16.47 -22.29 -50.31
N PHE A 8 16.24 -21.18 -49.63
CA PHE A 8 16.09 -19.89 -50.30
C PHE A 8 16.85 -18.80 -49.55
N ASN A 9 17.58 -18.04 -50.34
CA ASN A 9 18.58 -17.04 -50.00
C ASN A 9 18.01 -15.67 -49.59
N TYR A 10 18.67 -15.09 -48.70
CA TYR A 10 18.98 -13.69 -48.40
C TYR A 10 18.55 -12.59 -49.38
N ARG A 11 17.99 -11.53 -48.82
CA ARG A 11 18.43 -10.15 -49.08
C ARG A 11 18.50 -9.36 -47.75
N ALA A 12 19.71 -8.95 -47.45
CA ALA A 12 20.03 -7.98 -46.39
C ALA A 12 19.54 -6.60 -46.85
N LEU A 13 18.83 -5.91 -45.97
CA LEU A 13 18.67 -4.46 -46.04
C LEU A 13 18.89 -3.85 -44.64
N SER A 14 19.86 -2.97 -44.62
CA SER A 14 20.35 -2.12 -43.58
C SER A 14 19.28 -1.54 -42.63
N LEU A 15 19.38 -1.85 -41.34
CA LEU A 15 18.78 -1.12 -40.23
C LEU A 15 19.82 -0.91 -39.13
N GLY A 16 20.82 -0.16 -39.46
CA GLY A 16 21.70 0.44 -38.45
C GLY A 16 21.08 1.74 -37.94
N ARG A 17 21.09 1.92 -36.64
CA ARG A 17 20.90 3.16 -35.85
C ARG A 17 19.62 3.34 -35.00
N ARG A 18 18.88 2.30 -34.63
CA ARG A 18 17.83 2.48 -33.61
C ARG A 18 17.95 1.60 -32.35
N CYS A 19 18.98 0.77 -32.25
CA CYS A 19 19.10 -0.19 -31.14
C CYS A 19 19.96 0.27 -29.96
N GLN A 20 20.68 1.41 -30.06
CA GLN A 20 21.55 1.88 -28.96
C GLN A 20 20.85 2.78 -27.94
N ARG A 21 19.66 3.34 -28.25
CA ARG A 21 18.95 4.18 -27.26
C ARG A 21 18.00 3.41 -26.33
N SER A 22 17.60 2.20 -26.70
CA SER A 22 16.73 1.34 -25.86
C SER A 22 17.53 0.54 -24.81
N SER A 23 18.76 0.13 -25.13
CA SER A 23 19.64 -0.59 -24.19
C SER A 23 20.18 0.31 -23.06
N LEU A 24 20.39 1.59 -23.32
CA LEU A 24 20.83 2.54 -22.27
C LEU A 24 19.70 2.88 -21.28
N ARG A 25 18.46 2.89 -21.73
CA ARG A 25 17.29 3.10 -20.82
C ARG A 25 16.97 1.87 -19.97
N LEU A 26 17.18 0.66 -20.49
CA LEU A 26 17.03 -0.58 -19.72
C LEU A 26 18.16 -0.73 -18.68
N SER A 27 19.39 -0.36 -19.01
CA SER A 27 20.51 -0.44 -18.07
C SER A 27 20.45 0.61 -16.96
N LEU A 28 19.93 1.83 -17.23
CA LEU A 28 19.68 2.82 -16.16
C LEU A 28 18.49 2.39 -15.26
N GLY A 29 17.44 1.83 -15.82
CA GLY A 29 16.32 1.26 -15.06
C GLY A 29 16.76 0.10 -14.15
N LEU A 30 17.66 -0.77 -14.64
CA LEU A 30 18.18 -1.89 -13.85
C LEU A 30 19.13 -1.45 -12.73
N ILE A 31 19.96 -0.41 -12.97
CA ILE A 31 20.88 0.13 -11.97
C ILE A 31 20.12 0.86 -10.85
N VAL A 32 19.04 1.59 -11.17
CA VAL A 32 18.19 2.22 -10.17
C VAL A 32 17.40 1.15 -9.39
N LEU A 33 16.93 0.08 -10.04
CA LEU A 33 16.19 -1.02 -9.40
C LEU A 33 17.08 -1.79 -8.40
N PHE A 34 18.36 -2.00 -8.70
CA PHE A 34 19.30 -2.69 -7.81
C PHE A 34 19.63 -1.89 -6.53
N CYS A 35 19.51 -0.55 -6.58
CA CYS A 35 19.78 0.34 -5.45
C CYS A 35 18.61 0.51 -4.47
N VAL A 36 17.40 -0.02 -4.81
CA VAL A 36 16.15 0.26 -4.07
C VAL A 36 15.75 -0.85 -3.12
N LEU A 37 16.31 -2.06 -3.29
CA LEU A 37 15.78 -3.30 -2.73
C LEU A 37 16.60 -3.89 -1.58
N SER A 38 17.59 -3.19 -1.12
CA SER A 38 18.28 -3.53 0.13
C SER A 38 18.10 -2.40 1.14
N PRO A 39 18.06 -2.69 2.45
CA PRO A 39 18.27 -1.65 3.44
C PRO A 39 19.60 -0.98 3.06
N LEU A 40 19.68 0.30 2.99
CA LEU A 40 20.71 1.23 2.47
C LEU A 40 22.17 0.74 2.29
N ARG A 41 22.47 -0.53 2.53
CA ARG A 41 23.73 -1.20 2.13
C ARG A 41 23.94 -1.26 0.62
N SER A 42 22.96 -0.89 -0.19
CA SER A 42 22.99 -1.10 -1.63
C SER A 42 23.24 0.13 -2.51
N PHE A 43 23.75 1.19 -1.97
CA PHE A 43 24.59 2.02 -2.82
C PHE A 43 26.00 1.42 -2.83
N GLY A 44 26.14 0.24 -3.46
CA GLY A 44 27.34 -0.56 -3.44
C GLY A 44 28.59 0.17 -3.92
N ALA A 45 29.44 0.48 -2.98
CA ALA A 45 30.88 0.51 -2.88
C ALA A 45 31.16 0.48 -1.38
N GLU A 46 32.23 -0.12 -0.92
CA GLU A 46 32.64 -0.09 0.47
C GLU A 46 32.49 1.34 0.99
N ALA A 47 31.48 1.55 1.85
CA ALA A 47 31.33 2.84 2.51
C ALA A 47 32.61 3.05 3.32
N ASP A 48 33.28 4.18 3.10
CA ASP A 48 34.44 4.55 3.91
C ASP A 48 34.05 4.34 5.39
N PRO A 49 34.78 3.50 6.14
CA PRO A 49 34.47 3.18 7.54
C PRO A 49 34.23 4.41 8.41
N LYS A 50 34.79 5.55 8.04
CA LYS A 50 34.59 6.86 8.68
C LYS A 50 33.13 7.28 8.71
N PHE A 51 32.33 6.93 7.69
CA PHE A 51 30.90 7.33 7.59
C PHE A 51 29.94 6.30 8.22
N LYS A 52 30.43 5.13 8.62
CA LYS A 52 29.57 4.09 9.21
C LYS A 52 28.69 4.58 10.37
N PRO A 53 29.18 5.38 11.35
CA PRO A 53 28.33 5.90 12.41
C PRO A 53 27.22 6.82 11.88
N GLY A 54 27.50 7.62 10.87
CA GLY A 54 26.51 8.48 10.22
C GLY A 54 25.47 7.69 9.45
N GLU A 55 25.86 6.61 8.76
CA GLU A 55 24.93 5.72 8.06
C GLU A 55 23.95 5.03 9.04
N GLU A 56 24.47 4.54 10.17
CA GLU A 56 23.65 3.94 11.23
C GLU A 56 22.62 4.95 11.80
N LEU A 57 22.99 6.24 11.89
CA LEU A 57 22.07 7.30 12.30
C LEU A 57 20.95 7.55 11.26
N LEU A 58 21.31 7.59 9.96
CA LEU A 58 20.30 7.72 8.89
C LEU A 58 19.37 6.51 8.85
N ASP A 59 19.93 5.31 8.96
CA ASP A 59 19.16 4.05 8.93
C ASP A 59 18.19 3.95 10.13
N ALA A 60 18.58 4.46 11.29
CA ALA A 60 17.75 4.52 12.49
C ALA A 60 16.75 5.72 12.51
N GLY A 61 16.70 6.55 11.46
CA GLY A 61 15.85 7.74 11.41
C GLY A 61 16.28 8.88 12.35
N ARG A 62 17.51 8.84 12.86
CA ARG A 62 18.08 9.86 13.77
C ARG A 62 18.67 11.04 13.00
N ILE A 63 17.82 11.75 12.25
CA ILE A 63 18.25 12.71 11.24
C ILE A 63 18.98 13.92 11.82
N ALA A 64 18.56 14.45 12.98
CA ALA A 64 19.24 15.55 13.65
C ALA A 64 20.69 15.17 14.03
N GLN A 65 20.91 13.98 14.58
CA GLN A 65 22.25 13.49 14.90
C GLN A 65 23.09 13.21 13.66
N ALA A 66 22.46 12.72 12.56
CA ALA A 66 23.13 12.56 11.27
C ALA A 66 23.57 13.92 10.70
N GLU A 67 22.78 14.99 10.89
CA GLU A 67 23.16 16.36 10.47
C GLU A 67 24.36 16.89 11.28
N GLU A 68 24.36 16.68 12.60
CA GLU A 68 25.50 17.05 13.45
C GLU A 68 26.78 16.30 13.02
N PHE A 69 26.65 15.00 12.71
CA PHE A 69 27.77 14.20 12.19
C PHE A 69 28.26 14.74 10.84
N ALA A 70 27.36 15.04 9.89
CA ALA A 70 27.71 15.62 8.60
C ALA A 70 28.46 16.96 8.76
N ALA A 71 27.96 17.85 9.61
CA ALA A 71 28.59 19.14 9.89
C ALA A 71 30.00 18.99 10.46
N LYS A 72 30.22 18.02 11.36
CA LYS A 72 31.53 17.72 11.94
C LYS A 72 32.52 17.26 10.84
N VAL A 73 32.12 16.26 10.03
CA VAL A 73 32.98 15.72 8.99
C VAL A 73 33.31 16.78 7.91
N LEU A 74 32.33 17.61 7.52
CA LEU A 74 32.54 18.69 6.57
C LEU A 74 33.47 19.79 7.10
N LYS A 75 33.48 20.04 8.42
CA LYS A 75 34.42 20.98 9.04
C LYS A 75 35.86 20.47 8.96
N GLU A 76 36.06 19.16 9.13
CA GLU A 76 37.35 18.50 9.01
C GLU A 76 37.80 18.40 7.55
N GLU A 77 36.89 18.05 6.64
CA GLU A 77 37.18 17.78 5.22
C GLU A 77 36.20 18.51 4.29
N PRO A 78 36.27 19.84 4.13
CA PRO A 78 35.24 20.62 3.42
C PRO A 78 35.16 20.36 1.91
N LYS A 79 36.18 19.70 1.34
CA LYS A 79 36.27 19.33 -0.09
C LYS A 79 36.20 17.83 -0.32
N SER A 80 35.92 17.02 0.71
CA SER A 80 35.76 15.58 0.55
C SER A 80 34.47 15.25 -0.21
N PRO A 81 34.53 14.58 -1.40
CA PRO A 81 33.33 14.19 -2.11
C PRO A 81 32.45 13.23 -1.31
N ALA A 82 33.01 12.42 -0.41
CA ALA A 82 32.30 11.51 0.46
C ALA A 82 31.53 12.27 1.57
N ALA A 83 32.15 13.30 2.16
CA ALA A 83 31.50 14.16 3.16
C ALA A 83 30.34 14.96 2.53
N LEU A 84 30.55 15.50 1.33
CA LEU A 84 29.48 16.18 0.57
C LEU A 84 28.34 15.21 0.20
N ASP A 85 28.65 13.98 -0.21
CA ASP A 85 27.64 12.95 -0.51
C ASP A 85 26.79 12.63 0.73
N PHE A 86 27.44 12.45 1.88
CA PHE A 86 26.72 12.17 3.12
C PHE A 86 25.80 13.34 3.53
N ASP A 87 26.30 14.58 3.49
CA ASP A 87 25.50 15.78 3.78
C ASP A 87 24.33 15.93 2.80
N ALA A 88 24.55 15.71 1.50
CA ALA A 88 23.46 15.72 0.52
C ALA A 88 22.35 14.73 0.85
N ARG A 89 22.70 13.53 1.31
CA ARG A 89 21.71 12.54 1.76
C ARG A 89 20.99 12.98 3.03
N VAL A 90 21.68 13.56 3.99
CA VAL A 90 21.03 14.14 5.18
C VAL A 90 20.01 15.21 4.76
N LYS A 91 20.38 16.14 3.86
CA LYS A 91 19.44 17.15 3.34
C LYS A 91 18.26 16.53 2.60
N PHE A 92 18.49 15.45 1.85
CA PHE A 92 17.43 14.70 1.18
C PHE A 92 16.43 14.10 2.20
N TYR A 93 16.92 13.47 3.27
CA TYR A 93 16.09 12.89 4.34
C TYR A 93 15.31 13.97 5.12
N GLN A 94 15.83 15.20 5.19
CA GLN A 94 15.14 16.35 5.74
C GLN A 94 14.07 16.94 4.79
N GLY A 95 13.97 16.42 3.54
CA GLY A 95 13.10 16.99 2.51
C GLY A 95 13.60 18.28 1.88
N ARG A 96 14.88 18.65 2.12
CA ARG A 96 15.56 19.82 1.56
C ARG A 96 16.18 19.48 0.21
N TYR A 97 15.34 19.05 -0.74
CA TYR A 97 15.79 18.45 -2.02
C TYR A 97 16.61 19.38 -2.89
N ALA A 98 16.31 20.68 -2.92
CA ALA A 98 17.08 21.67 -3.67
C ALA A 98 18.50 21.82 -3.11
N GLU A 99 18.66 21.78 -1.79
CA GLU A 99 19.97 21.83 -1.14
C GLU A 99 20.74 20.53 -1.35
N ALA A 100 20.06 19.37 -1.21
CA ALA A 100 20.66 18.08 -1.51
C ALA A 100 21.23 18.05 -2.95
N LEU A 101 20.46 18.57 -3.93
CA LEU A 101 20.88 18.67 -5.33
C LEU A 101 22.11 19.56 -5.49
N ALA A 102 22.12 20.74 -4.88
CA ALA A 102 23.26 21.66 -4.95
C ALA A 102 24.54 21.08 -4.32
N ILE A 103 24.40 20.31 -3.22
CA ILE A 103 25.54 19.70 -2.53
C ILE A 103 26.09 18.51 -3.35
N VAL A 104 25.21 17.65 -3.88
CA VAL A 104 25.67 16.51 -4.70
C VAL A 104 26.32 16.98 -6.01
N ASP A 105 25.89 18.12 -6.59
CA ASP A 105 26.54 18.74 -7.75
C ASP A 105 27.99 19.18 -7.42
N ARG A 106 28.21 19.73 -6.23
CA ARG A 106 29.56 20.05 -5.74
C ARG A 106 30.42 18.81 -5.60
N ALA A 107 29.85 17.71 -5.07
CA ALA A 107 30.58 16.44 -4.96
C ALA A 107 30.94 15.86 -6.33
N LEU A 108 30.05 15.94 -7.31
CA LEU A 108 30.26 15.47 -8.69
C LEU A 108 31.24 16.36 -9.48
N ALA A 109 31.36 17.65 -9.15
CA ALA A 109 32.38 18.53 -9.74
C ALA A 109 33.82 18.11 -9.37
N ILE A 110 33.97 17.39 -8.22
CA ILE A 110 35.29 16.86 -7.78
C ILE A 110 35.52 15.45 -8.35
N ASP A 111 34.46 14.60 -8.34
CA ASP A 111 34.51 13.22 -8.84
C ASP A 111 33.25 12.93 -9.66
N SER A 112 33.33 13.25 -10.95
CA SER A 112 32.18 13.11 -11.89
C SER A 112 31.84 11.68 -12.25
N SER A 113 32.75 10.72 -12.00
CA SER A 113 32.58 9.32 -12.41
C SER A 113 31.73 8.47 -11.42
N ASN A 114 31.47 8.98 -10.23
CA ASN A 114 30.81 8.23 -9.17
C ASN A 114 29.32 8.01 -9.47
N GLN A 115 28.97 6.78 -9.82
CA GLN A 115 27.61 6.38 -10.21
C GLN A 115 26.58 6.58 -9.08
N ARG A 116 26.97 6.35 -7.82
CA ARG A 116 26.09 6.55 -6.66
C ARG A 116 25.66 8.03 -6.54
N ARG A 117 26.60 8.97 -6.67
CA ARG A 117 26.30 10.42 -6.63
C ARG A 117 25.46 10.85 -7.82
N GLN A 118 25.74 10.28 -9.03
CA GLN A 118 24.90 10.52 -10.20
C GLN A 118 23.45 10.03 -9.97
N ALA A 119 23.28 8.86 -9.35
CA ALA A 119 21.96 8.34 -8.98
C ALA A 119 21.26 9.22 -7.93
N LEU A 120 21.98 9.68 -6.89
CA LEU A 120 21.45 10.60 -5.88
C LEU A 120 21.03 11.93 -6.50
N LYS A 121 21.84 12.49 -7.41
CA LYS A 121 21.50 13.70 -8.17
C LYS A 121 20.21 13.53 -8.95
N LEU A 122 20.11 12.46 -9.76
CA LEU A 122 18.92 12.17 -10.56
C LEU A 122 17.69 12.01 -9.66
N PHE A 123 17.81 11.25 -8.58
CA PHE A 123 16.69 11.01 -7.66
C PHE A 123 16.25 12.29 -6.94
N SER A 124 17.22 13.11 -6.49
CA SER A 124 16.94 14.42 -5.89
C SER A 124 16.22 15.35 -6.86
N GLN A 125 16.64 15.37 -8.14
CA GLN A 125 16.00 16.17 -9.18
C GLN A 125 14.56 15.71 -9.45
N LEU A 126 14.34 14.39 -9.63
CA LEU A 126 13.01 13.84 -9.88
C LEU A 126 12.07 14.12 -8.71
N THR A 127 12.54 13.94 -7.48
CA THR A 127 11.76 14.24 -6.27
C THR A 127 11.42 15.73 -6.19
N LEU A 128 12.39 16.61 -6.43
CA LEU A 128 12.17 18.06 -6.46
C LEU A 128 11.15 18.47 -7.51
N ASP A 129 11.19 17.86 -8.70
CA ASP A 129 10.25 18.16 -9.78
C ASP A 129 8.81 17.77 -9.42
N VAL A 130 8.59 16.63 -8.77
CA VAL A 130 7.28 16.24 -8.23
C VAL A 130 6.83 17.24 -7.17
N HIS A 131 7.73 17.65 -6.27
CA HIS A 131 7.42 18.57 -5.18
C HIS A 131 6.98 19.97 -5.63
N LYS A 132 7.30 20.40 -6.85
CA LYS A 132 6.79 21.67 -7.42
C LYS A 132 5.26 21.73 -7.52
N SER A 133 4.60 20.58 -7.65
CA SER A 133 3.14 20.47 -7.73
C SER A 133 2.46 20.22 -6.37
N LEU A 134 3.22 19.80 -5.36
CA LEU A 134 2.69 19.46 -4.05
C LEU A 134 2.68 20.69 -3.13
N LYS A 135 1.63 20.79 -2.32
CA LYS A 135 1.49 21.80 -1.27
C LYS A 135 1.51 21.16 0.10
N PRO A 136 2.10 21.81 1.11
CA PRO A 136 2.06 21.36 2.48
C PRO A 136 0.71 21.66 3.14
N PHE A 137 0.21 20.69 3.92
CA PHE A 137 -0.92 20.78 4.82
C PHE A 137 -0.48 20.25 6.18
N GLU A 138 -0.81 20.94 7.25
CA GLU A 138 -0.28 20.62 8.57
C GLU A 138 -1.37 20.23 9.57
N SER A 139 -1.04 19.31 10.46
CA SER A 139 -1.75 19.03 11.68
C SER A 139 -0.81 19.17 12.89
N ALA A 140 -1.22 18.69 14.06
CA ALA A 140 -0.38 18.78 15.27
C ALA A 140 0.95 18.02 15.10
N HIS A 141 0.91 16.81 14.51
CA HIS A 141 2.07 15.92 14.46
C HIS A 141 2.53 15.57 13.03
N PHE A 142 1.87 16.10 11.99
CA PHE A 142 2.20 15.76 10.60
C PHE A 142 2.30 16.97 9.69
N VAL A 143 3.15 16.82 8.66
CA VAL A 143 3.19 17.69 7.47
C VAL A 143 2.89 16.83 6.27
N LEU A 144 1.72 17.00 5.67
CA LEU A 144 1.23 16.26 4.50
C LEU A 144 1.45 17.07 3.23
N PHE A 145 2.12 16.49 2.24
CA PHE A 145 2.31 17.06 0.91
C PHE A 145 1.38 16.38 -0.09
N ALA A 146 0.53 17.14 -0.76
CA ALA A 146 -0.41 16.64 -1.75
C ALA A 146 -0.65 17.66 -2.88
N ASP A 147 -1.06 17.19 -4.05
CA ASP A 147 -1.55 18.06 -5.12
C ASP A 147 -2.94 18.60 -4.75
N GLU A 148 -3.03 19.88 -4.38
CA GLU A 148 -4.26 20.50 -3.91
C GLU A 148 -5.41 20.39 -4.92
N LYS A 149 -5.10 20.50 -6.22
CA LYS A 149 -6.12 20.47 -7.29
C LYS A 149 -6.63 19.06 -7.53
N ARG A 150 -5.72 18.09 -7.55
CA ARG A 150 -6.04 16.68 -7.86
C ARG A 150 -6.51 15.92 -6.63
N ASP A 151 -5.83 16.09 -5.51
CA ASP A 151 -5.94 15.24 -4.32
C ASP A 151 -6.34 16.00 -3.05
N GLY A 152 -6.70 17.29 -3.16
CA GLY A 152 -7.09 18.13 -2.02
C GLY A 152 -8.27 17.58 -1.19
N ILE A 153 -9.13 16.75 -1.79
CA ILE A 153 -10.22 16.08 -1.07
C ILE A 153 -9.72 14.99 -0.10
N LEU A 154 -8.49 14.47 -0.30
CA LEU A 154 -7.88 13.46 0.57
C LEU A 154 -7.37 14.06 1.88
N VAL A 155 -6.95 15.33 1.84
CA VAL A 155 -6.20 15.98 2.93
C VAL A 155 -6.90 15.87 4.29
N PRO A 156 -8.19 16.25 4.47
CA PRO A 156 -8.83 16.18 5.77
C PRO A 156 -8.91 14.75 6.32
N TYR A 157 -9.18 13.76 5.45
CA TYR A 157 -9.24 12.36 5.86
C TYR A 157 -7.86 11.82 6.24
N ALA A 158 -6.83 12.17 5.46
CA ALA A 158 -5.45 11.76 5.72
C ALA A 158 -4.96 12.29 7.07
N LEU A 159 -5.12 13.58 7.32
CA LEU A 159 -4.65 14.19 8.57
C LEU A 159 -5.42 13.67 9.79
N ASP A 160 -6.74 13.49 9.72
CA ASP A 160 -7.53 12.90 10.79
C ASP A 160 -7.09 11.46 11.11
N THR A 161 -6.88 10.66 10.06
CA THR A 161 -6.39 9.27 10.22
C THR A 161 -4.99 9.23 10.82
N LEU A 162 -4.07 10.06 10.36
CA LEU A 162 -2.71 10.12 10.86
C LEU A 162 -2.65 10.55 12.34
N GLU A 163 -3.44 11.55 12.74
CA GLU A 163 -3.52 11.95 14.15
C GLU A 163 -4.09 10.83 15.04
N LYS A 164 -5.12 10.14 14.60
CA LYS A 164 -5.65 8.95 15.30
C LYS A 164 -4.61 7.83 15.36
N THR A 165 -3.87 7.61 14.28
CA THR A 165 -2.78 6.62 14.23
C THR A 165 -1.67 6.99 15.21
N TYR A 166 -1.26 8.26 15.27
CA TYR A 166 -0.30 8.76 16.26
C TYR A 166 -0.71 8.41 17.69
N GLN A 167 -1.97 8.70 18.05
CA GLN A 167 -2.50 8.42 19.38
C GLN A 167 -2.55 6.91 19.67
N THR A 168 -3.04 6.11 18.74
CA THR A 168 -3.19 4.66 18.94
C THR A 168 -1.83 3.96 18.97
N THR A 169 -0.91 4.30 18.07
CA THR A 169 0.46 3.75 18.06
C THR A 169 1.22 4.17 19.33
N GLY A 170 1.05 5.42 19.76
CA GLY A 170 1.61 5.89 21.02
C GLY A 170 1.11 5.09 22.22
N ALA A 171 -0.19 4.82 22.29
CA ALA A 171 -0.79 4.01 23.35
C ALA A 171 -0.33 2.54 23.29
N GLU A 172 -0.19 1.95 22.09
CA GLU A 172 0.22 0.56 21.90
C GLU A 172 1.74 0.37 22.07
N LEU A 173 2.56 1.19 21.41
CA LEU A 173 4.00 0.99 21.31
C LEU A 173 4.83 1.94 22.18
N GLY A 174 4.22 2.96 22.80
CA GLY A 174 4.93 3.98 23.56
C GLY A 174 5.70 4.98 22.69
N PHE A 175 5.35 5.08 21.40
CA PHE A 175 6.05 5.89 20.42
C PHE A 175 5.33 7.23 20.15
N PHE A 176 5.93 8.33 20.56
CA PHE A 176 5.43 9.69 20.40
C PHE A 176 6.55 10.58 19.83
N PRO A 177 6.73 10.63 18.49
CA PRO A 177 7.74 11.50 17.89
C PRO A 177 7.46 12.96 18.21
N LYS A 178 8.54 13.71 18.55
CA LYS A 178 8.44 15.12 18.92
C LYS A 178 8.35 16.03 17.70
N GLU A 179 8.98 15.62 16.60
CA GLU A 179 8.97 16.35 15.34
C GLU A 179 7.80 15.90 14.48
N LYS A 180 7.30 16.81 13.65
CA LYS A 180 6.24 16.46 12.69
C LYS A 180 6.74 15.45 11.69
N VAL A 181 5.97 14.39 11.50
CA VAL A 181 6.26 13.35 10.52
C VAL A 181 5.84 13.81 9.12
N ARG A 182 6.75 13.66 8.17
CA ARG A 182 6.51 14.03 6.78
C ARG A 182 5.75 12.93 6.05
N VAL A 183 4.70 13.32 5.33
CA VAL A 183 3.84 12.43 4.55
C VAL A 183 3.68 12.99 3.14
N GLU A 184 3.75 12.14 2.12
CA GLU A 184 3.62 12.55 0.72
C GLU A 184 2.59 11.66 0.01
N ILE A 185 1.58 12.27 -0.61
CA ILE A 185 0.62 11.59 -1.49
C ILE A 185 1.01 11.90 -2.94
N ALA A 186 1.53 10.90 -3.64
CA ALA A 186 1.87 11.03 -5.05
C ALA A 186 0.61 10.98 -5.93
N PRO A 187 0.39 11.95 -6.82
CA PRO A 187 -0.86 12.05 -7.58
C PRO A 187 -1.05 10.96 -8.64
N ASP A 188 0.01 10.27 -9.03
CA ASP A 188 0.01 9.19 -10.02
C ASP A 188 1.25 8.29 -9.85
N ALA A 189 1.27 7.18 -10.59
CA ALA A 189 2.30 6.17 -10.47
C ALA A 189 3.69 6.65 -10.95
N THR A 190 3.76 7.58 -11.89
CA THR A 190 5.03 8.18 -12.32
C THR A 190 5.62 9.03 -11.22
N SER A 191 4.81 9.89 -10.59
CA SER A 191 5.20 10.68 -9.44
C SER A 191 5.58 9.80 -8.25
N PHE A 192 4.82 8.72 -8.00
CA PHE A 192 5.12 7.77 -6.93
C PHE A 192 6.47 7.06 -7.15
N ASN A 193 6.75 6.59 -8.36
CA ASN A 193 8.07 6.05 -8.72
C ASN A 193 9.19 7.06 -8.51
N ALA A 194 8.97 8.34 -8.88
CA ALA A 194 9.96 9.40 -8.77
C ALA A 194 10.34 9.75 -7.32
N ILE A 195 9.41 9.63 -6.37
CA ILE A 195 9.66 9.97 -4.96
C ILE A 195 9.95 8.76 -4.06
N SER A 196 9.46 7.56 -4.44
CA SER A 196 9.54 6.33 -3.63
C SER A 196 10.53 5.31 -4.16
N THR A 197 10.88 5.39 -5.43
CA THR A 197 11.66 4.39 -6.18
C THR A 197 10.92 3.07 -6.48
N LEU A 198 9.65 2.91 -6.06
CA LEU A 198 8.81 1.77 -6.42
C LEU A 198 8.33 1.88 -7.87
N SER A 199 8.42 0.79 -8.62
CA SER A 199 7.97 0.74 -10.01
C SER A 199 6.49 0.40 -10.14
N LEU A 200 5.91 0.63 -11.33
CA LEU A 200 4.56 0.15 -11.65
C LEU A 200 4.41 -1.36 -11.44
N ARG A 201 5.46 -2.11 -11.76
CA ARG A 201 5.49 -3.55 -11.56
C ARG A 201 5.39 -3.92 -10.08
N ASP A 202 6.11 -3.22 -9.21
CA ASP A 202 6.04 -3.46 -7.77
C ASP A 202 4.61 -3.24 -7.25
N ILE A 203 3.92 -2.19 -7.70
CA ILE A 203 2.52 -1.93 -7.33
C ILE A 203 1.59 -3.07 -7.80
N GLU A 204 1.69 -3.47 -9.08
CA GLU A 204 0.77 -4.44 -9.67
C GLU A 204 1.03 -5.89 -9.21
N GLU A 205 2.29 -6.26 -8.94
CA GLU A 205 2.65 -7.63 -8.55
C GLU A 205 2.65 -7.88 -7.04
N THR A 206 3.04 -6.87 -6.25
CA THR A 206 3.11 -7.02 -4.77
C THR A 206 1.99 -6.31 -4.03
N GLY A 207 1.33 -5.36 -4.67
CA GLY A 207 0.33 -4.50 -4.03
C GLY A 207 0.94 -3.36 -3.22
N ALA A 208 2.23 -3.03 -3.40
CA ALA A 208 2.91 -1.97 -2.69
C ALA A 208 2.39 -0.59 -3.12
N VAL A 209 1.45 -0.04 -2.38
CA VAL A 209 0.84 1.29 -2.61
C VAL A 209 1.40 2.38 -1.70
N GLY A 210 2.23 1.99 -0.75
CA GLY A 210 2.93 2.86 0.19
C GLY A 210 4.36 2.41 0.42
N ILE A 211 5.14 3.25 1.06
CA ILE A 211 6.47 2.95 1.56
C ILE A 211 6.91 3.99 2.58
N CYS A 212 7.43 3.55 3.70
CA CYS A 212 8.16 4.36 4.67
C CYS A 212 9.66 4.30 4.35
N LYS A 213 10.21 5.39 3.81
CA LYS A 213 11.63 5.50 3.46
C LYS A 213 12.09 6.95 3.48
N PHE A 214 13.38 7.19 3.63
CA PHE A 214 13.95 8.54 3.64
C PHE A 214 13.35 9.45 4.71
N ASN A 215 13.04 8.90 5.88
CA ASN A 215 12.40 9.60 7.00
C ASN A 215 11.05 10.23 6.65
N LYS A 216 10.29 9.61 5.76
CA LYS A 216 8.96 10.05 5.34
C LYS A 216 8.06 8.89 4.96
N LEU A 217 6.75 9.11 5.05
CA LEU A 217 5.72 8.18 4.57
C LEU A 217 5.31 8.61 3.16
N MET A 218 5.17 7.68 2.26
CA MET A 218 4.74 7.95 0.89
C MET A 218 3.67 6.97 0.49
N ILE A 219 2.57 7.46 -0.08
CA ILE A 219 1.54 6.62 -0.70
C ILE A 219 1.20 7.15 -2.10
N ILE A 220 0.68 6.26 -2.94
CA ILE A 220 0.08 6.67 -4.21
C ILE A 220 -1.37 7.09 -3.99
N SER A 221 -1.83 8.14 -4.65
CA SER A 221 -3.26 8.54 -4.60
C SER A 221 -4.18 7.40 -5.04
N PRO A 222 -5.28 7.10 -4.30
CA PRO A 222 -6.21 6.05 -4.69
C PRO A 222 -6.85 6.28 -6.08
N ARG A 223 -6.83 7.52 -6.60
CA ARG A 223 -7.29 7.80 -7.99
C ARG A 223 -6.41 7.17 -9.06
N ALA A 224 -5.15 6.88 -8.76
CA ALA A 224 -4.21 6.26 -9.70
C ALA A 224 -4.51 4.79 -9.97
N LEU A 225 -5.34 4.15 -9.14
CA LEU A 225 -5.75 2.76 -9.29
C LEU A 225 -7.20 2.66 -9.79
N SER A 226 -7.52 1.61 -10.56
CA SER A 226 -8.84 1.46 -11.20
C SER A 226 -9.99 1.44 -10.18
N PHE A 227 -9.80 0.79 -9.02
CA PHE A 227 -10.82 0.69 -7.97
C PHE A 227 -10.43 1.36 -6.65
N GLY A 228 -9.26 2.01 -6.62
CA GLY A 228 -8.68 2.46 -5.36
C GLY A 228 -8.14 1.30 -4.52
N TYR A 229 -7.94 1.55 -3.23
CA TYR A 229 -7.45 0.61 -2.23
C TYR A 229 -7.70 1.22 -0.84
N ARG A 230 -7.54 0.48 0.26
CA ARG A 230 -7.71 1.02 1.62
C ARG A 230 -6.58 1.99 1.99
N TRP A 231 -6.63 3.17 1.38
CA TRP A 231 -5.56 4.16 1.43
C TRP A 231 -5.33 4.78 2.82
N LEU A 232 -6.38 4.87 3.64
CA LEU A 232 -6.24 5.35 5.02
C LEU A 232 -5.55 4.31 5.92
N ASP A 233 -5.90 3.03 5.75
CA ASP A 233 -5.21 1.95 6.45
C ASP A 233 -3.75 1.86 5.98
N SER A 234 -3.48 2.12 4.68
CA SER A 234 -2.11 2.17 4.17
C SER A 234 -1.30 3.33 4.74
N LEU A 235 -1.89 4.51 4.97
CA LEU A 235 -1.21 5.58 5.70
C LEU A 235 -0.83 5.17 7.12
N SER A 236 -1.75 4.50 7.82
CA SER A 236 -1.48 3.95 9.15
C SER A 236 -0.40 2.88 9.11
N HIS A 237 -0.41 1.99 8.10
CA HIS A 237 0.59 0.97 7.87
C HIS A 237 2.00 1.57 7.73
N GLU A 238 2.16 2.58 6.88
CA GLU A 238 3.45 3.25 6.70
C GLU A 238 3.94 3.97 7.97
N TYR A 239 3.01 4.49 8.76
CA TYR A 239 3.37 5.07 10.06
C TYR A 239 3.87 4.01 11.05
N GLN A 240 3.34 2.77 11.02
CA GLN A 240 3.88 1.70 11.84
C GLN A 240 5.34 1.40 11.47
N HIS A 241 5.70 1.37 10.18
CA HIS A 241 7.09 1.20 9.77
C HIS A 241 7.98 2.32 10.32
N TYR A 242 7.52 3.57 10.29
CA TYR A 242 8.23 4.71 10.88
C TYR A 242 8.48 4.51 12.40
N ALA A 243 7.47 4.04 13.11
CA ALA A 243 7.59 3.73 14.54
C ALA A 243 8.57 2.58 14.81
N ILE A 244 8.48 1.49 14.04
CA ILE A 244 9.33 0.31 14.21
C ILE A 244 10.79 0.65 13.94
N VAL A 245 11.10 1.39 12.86
CA VAL A 245 12.46 1.88 12.55
C VAL A 245 13.04 2.63 13.75
N SER A 246 12.28 3.56 14.32
CA SER A 246 12.74 4.37 15.44
C SER A 246 12.91 3.57 16.74
N LEU A 247 12.01 2.62 17.02
CA LEU A 247 12.02 1.82 18.24
C LEU A 247 13.04 0.70 18.24
N SER A 248 13.41 0.19 17.06
CA SER A 248 14.36 -0.94 16.90
C SER A 248 15.69 -0.53 16.25
N ASN A 249 15.98 0.78 16.10
CA ASN A 249 17.13 1.27 15.31
C ASN A 249 17.22 0.59 13.92
N ASN A 250 16.06 0.30 13.30
CA ASN A 250 15.96 -0.41 12.02
C ASN A 250 16.59 -1.83 12.04
N GLN A 251 16.62 -2.50 13.20
CA GLN A 251 17.14 -3.88 13.35
C GLN A 251 16.03 -4.94 13.33
N ALA A 252 14.76 -4.52 13.31
CA ALA A 252 13.64 -5.44 13.21
C ALA A 252 13.68 -6.19 11.86
N PRO A 253 13.45 -7.52 11.83
CA PRO A 253 13.41 -8.30 10.59
C PRO A 253 12.16 -7.95 9.77
N ILE A 254 12.20 -8.20 8.46
CA ILE A 254 11.11 -7.86 7.53
C ILE A 254 9.77 -8.45 7.97
N TRP A 255 9.75 -9.72 8.40
CA TRP A 255 8.51 -10.33 8.87
C TRP A 255 7.88 -9.60 10.06
N LEU A 256 8.70 -9.04 10.96
CA LEU A 256 8.21 -8.28 12.11
C LEU A 256 7.75 -6.88 11.69
N HIS A 257 8.47 -6.22 10.77
CA HIS A 257 8.06 -4.96 10.18
C HIS A 257 6.67 -5.07 9.52
N GLU A 258 6.52 -6.01 8.59
CA GLU A 258 5.29 -6.19 7.83
C GLU A 258 4.15 -6.75 8.71
N GLY A 259 4.51 -7.67 9.60
CA GLY A 259 3.56 -8.25 10.54
C GLY A 259 2.97 -7.22 11.50
N MET A 260 3.79 -6.35 12.08
CA MET A 260 3.32 -5.28 12.97
C MET A 260 2.55 -4.21 12.20
N ALA A 261 3.05 -3.78 11.04
CA ALA A 261 2.37 -2.80 10.24
C ALA A 261 0.96 -3.29 9.87
N ARG A 262 0.82 -4.54 9.42
CA ARG A 262 -0.47 -5.16 9.09
C ARG A 262 -1.36 -5.38 10.32
N PHE A 263 -0.80 -5.77 11.46
CA PHE A 263 -1.55 -6.00 12.69
C PHE A 263 -2.12 -4.71 13.30
N TYR A 264 -1.42 -3.59 13.17
CA TYR A 264 -1.81 -2.31 13.76
C TYR A 264 -2.48 -1.34 12.78
N GLU A 265 -2.46 -1.56 11.46
CA GLU A 265 -2.92 -0.60 10.44
C GLU A 265 -4.37 -0.13 10.60
N THR A 266 -5.25 -0.95 11.20
CA THR A 266 -6.68 -0.65 11.38
C THR A 266 -7.00 -0.04 12.76
N ARG A 267 -6.04 0.06 13.67
CA ARG A 267 -6.26 0.51 15.07
C ARG A 267 -6.75 1.94 15.19
N TRP A 268 -6.43 2.80 14.23
CA TRP A 268 -6.89 4.18 14.22
C TRP A 268 -8.43 4.32 14.17
N ARG A 269 -9.13 3.36 13.61
CA ARG A 269 -10.60 3.33 13.51
C ARG A 269 -11.26 2.37 14.50
N LYS A 270 -10.49 1.46 15.06
CA LYS A 270 -10.92 0.47 16.05
C LYS A 270 -9.91 0.44 17.20
N PRO A 271 -9.88 1.46 18.07
CA PRO A 271 -8.96 1.46 19.21
C PRO A 271 -9.20 0.24 20.08
N ALA A 272 -8.10 -0.42 20.47
CA ALA A 272 -8.14 -1.62 21.31
C ALA A 272 -8.66 -1.29 22.72
N PRO A 273 -9.20 -2.27 23.48
CA PRO A 273 -9.42 -3.65 23.05
C PRO A 273 -10.88 -4.09 23.19
N ALA A 274 -11.55 -4.34 22.14
CA ALA A 274 -12.55 -5.39 22.30
C ALA A 274 -11.74 -6.71 22.36
N LYS A 275 -11.89 -7.50 23.43
CA LYS A 275 -11.35 -8.88 23.51
C LYS A 275 -11.76 -9.74 22.30
N ASP A 276 -12.73 -9.24 21.54
CA ASP A 276 -13.33 -9.82 20.34
C ASP A 276 -12.97 -9.07 19.04
N ALA A 277 -12.00 -8.16 19.03
CA ALA A 277 -11.41 -7.64 17.79
C ALA A 277 -10.56 -8.76 17.17
N ALA A 278 -11.23 -9.88 16.91
CA ALA A 278 -10.69 -11.02 16.24
C ALA A 278 -10.27 -10.60 14.84
N GLU A 279 -8.96 -10.66 14.56
CA GLU A 279 -8.42 -10.97 13.25
C GLU A 279 -8.68 -9.94 12.14
N ASP A 280 -8.95 -8.65 12.47
CA ASP A 280 -9.09 -7.55 11.51
C ASP A 280 -7.86 -7.38 10.59
N TYR A 281 -6.73 -8.02 10.93
CA TYR A 281 -5.52 -8.07 10.13
C TYR A 281 -5.58 -9.13 9.01
N LEU A 282 -6.58 -10.04 9.02
CA LEU A 282 -6.77 -11.04 7.97
C LEU A 282 -7.88 -10.62 7.01
N THR A 283 -7.54 -10.42 5.75
CA THR A 283 -8.55 -10.37 4.70
C THR A 283 -9.08 -11.78 4.42
N PRO A 284 -10.28 -11.95 3.81
CA PRO A 284 -10.80 -13.26 3.41
C PRO A 284 -9.81 -14.08 2.56
N ALA A 285 -9.10 -13.42 1.65
CA ALA A 285 -8.07 -14.06 0.83
C ALA A 285 -6.88 -14.54 1.68
N ASN A 286 -6.38 -13.70 2.59
CA ASN A 286 -5.26 -14.04 3.46
C ASN A 286 -5.62 -15.16 4.43
N GLN A 287 -6.83 -15.17 4.97
CA GLN A 287 -7.34 -16.27 5.79
C GLN A 287 -7.37 -17.58 5.01
N THR A 288 -7.89 -17.57 3.79
CA THR A 288 -7.93 -18.75 2.90
C THR A 288 -6.53 -19.27 2.60
N LEU A 289 -5.56 -18.38 2.32
CA LEU A 289 -4.18 -18.77 2.10
C LEU A 289 -3.55 -19.42 3.34
N LEU A 290 -3.81 -18.90 4.55
CA LEU A 290 -3.34 -19.52 5.81
C LEU A 290 -3.95 -20.89 6.05
N VAL A 291 -5.25 -21.09 5.77
CA VAL A 291 -5.91 -22.40 5.86
C VAL A 291 -5.22 -23.40 4.95
N HIS A 292 -4.99 -23.05 3.68
CA HIS A 292 -4.30 -23.91 2.73
C HIS A 292 -2.84 -24.19 3.15
N ALA A 293 -2.15 -23.19 3.70
CA ALA A 293 -0.78 -23.36 4.22
C ALA A 293 -0.74 -24.34 5.41
N LEU A 294 -1.73 -24.26 6.32
CA LEU A 294 -1.87 -25.17 7.45
C LEU A 294 -2.15 -26.61 7.00
N GLU A 295 -3.10 -26.81 6.07
CA GLU A 295 -3.49 -28.12 5.57
C GLU A 295 -2.35 -28.84 4.84
N LYS A 296 -1.62 -28.09 3.99
CA LYS A 296 -0.53 -28.63 3.17
C LYS A 296 0.83 -28.56 3.85
N ASN A 297 0.92 -27.94 5.02
CA ASN A 297 2.17 -27.58 5.70
C ASN A 297 3.15 -26.81 4.78
N GLN A 298 2.61 -25.90 3.97
CA GLN A 298 3.36 -25.12 2.97
C GLN A 298 3.32 -23.63 3.34
N PHE A 299 4.22 -23.23 4.22
CA PHE A 299 4.42 -21.84 4.63
C PHE A 299 5.54 -21.20 3.80
N VAL A 300 5.49 -19.86 3.66
CA VAL A 300 6.63 -19.08 3.13
C VAL A 300 7.80 -19.19 4.11
N GLY A 301 7.54 -18.99 5.40
CA GLY A 301 8.51 -19.02 6.48
C GLY A 301 9.32 -17.73 6.59
N PHE A 302 9.59 -17.30 7.82
CA PHE A 302 10.15 -15.97 8.10
C PHE A 302 11.51 -15.71 7.45
N LYS A 303 12.34 -16.73 7.30
CA LYS A 303 13.66 -16.61 6.65
C LYS A 303 13.57 -16.24 5.16
N LYS A 304 12.53 -16.71 4.45
CA LYS A 304 12.33 -16.38 3.03
C LYS A 304 11.78 -14.98 2.79
N MET A 305 11.28 -14.33 3.83
CA MET A 305 10.81 -12.95 3.76
C MET A 305 11.96 -11.95 3.69
N GLU A 306 13.19 -12.37 4.08
CA GLU A 306 14.39 -11.55 4.02
C GLU A 306 15.02 -11.55 2.61
N PRO A 307 15.58 -10.45 2.16
CA PRO A 307 15.56 -9.10 2.75
C PRO A 307 14.33 -8.26 2.34
N SER A 308 13.38 -8.81 1.59
CA SER A 308 12.16 -8.15 1.18
C SER A 308 11.17 -9.13 0.57
N LEU A 309 9.87 -8.90 0.79
CA LEU A 309 8.78 -9.71 0.23
C LEU A 309 8.67 -9.62 -1.31
N ILE A 310 9.22 -8.60 -1.94
CA ILE A 310 9.19 -8.46 -3.41
C ILE A 310 9.97 -9.56 -4.15
N TYR A 311 10.83 -10.29 -3.45
CA TYR A 311 11.56 -11.44 -4.03
C TYR A 311 10.77 -12.74 -4.04
N LEU A 312 9.56 -12.74 -3.46
CA LEU A 312 8.67 -13.89 -3.53
C LEU A 312 8.11 -14.04 -4.96
N GLU A 313 7.91 -15.30 -5.36
CA GLU A 313 7.68 -15.65 -6.75
C GLU A 313 6.28 -15.26 -7.26
N THR A 314 5.28 -15.25 -6.38
CA THR A 314 3.89 -14.99 -6.76
C THR A 314 3.19 -14.02 -5.81
N PRO A 315 2.17 -13.28 -6.28
CA PRO A 315 1.34 -12.43 -5.43
C PRO A 315 0.70 -13.20 -4.26
N GLU A 316 0.34 -14.47 -4.46
CA GLU A 316 -0.22 -15.33 -3.43
C GLU A 316 0.82 -15.62 -2.33
N GLN A 317 2.08 -15.85 -2.69
CA GLN A 317 3.17 -15.99 -1.69
C GLN A 317 3.41 -14.70 -0.92
N VAL A 318 3.35 -13.54 -1.58
CA VAL A 318 3.47 -12.24 -0.92
C VAL A 318 2.34 -12.06 0.10
N GLN A 319 1.10 -12.32 -0.29
CA GLN A 319 -0.05 -12.18 0.61
C GLN A 319 -0.05 -13.22 1.73
N LEU A 320 0.41 -14.44 1.46
CA LEU A 320 0.62 -15.45 2.49
C LEU A 320 1.69 -15.00 3.51
N ALA A 321 2.80 -14.42 3.04
CA ALA A 321 3.84 -13.88 3.91
C ALA A 321 3.31 -12.77 4.82
N TYR A 322 2.50 -11.84 4.31
CA TYR A 322 1.82 -10.83 5.13
C TYR A 322 0.93 -11.47 6.19
N ALA A 323 0.16 -12.48 5.83
CA ALA A 323 -0.74 -13.17 6.74
C ALA A 323 0.03 -13.97 7.83
N GLU A 324 1.11 -14.66 7.45
CA GLU A 324 2.01 -15.34 8.39
C GLU A 324 2.62 -14.34 9.36
N ALA A 325 3.19 -13.25 8.86
CA ALA A 325 3.83 -12.21 9.65
C ALA A 325 2.86 -11.54 10.65
N ALA A 326 1.68 -11.13 10.19
CA ALA A 326 0.67 -10.51 11.04
C ALA A 326 0.15 -11.47 12.12
N SER A 327 -0.08 -12.74 11.76
CA SER A 327 -0.51 -13.75 12.72
C SER A 327 0.59 -14.12 13.74
N ALA A 328 1.86 -13.99 13.37
CA ALA A 328 2.96 -14.15 14.32
C ALA A 328 3.01 -12.97 15.32
N VAL A 329 2.71 -11.76 14.88
CA VAL A 329 2.57 -10.59 15.77
C VAL A 329 1.38 -10.78 16.72
N ASP A 330 0.24 -11.28 16.22
CA ASP A 330 -0.88 -11.64 17.08
C ASP A 330 -0.48 -12.66 18.14
N PHE A 331 0.25 -13.71 17.75
CA PHE A 331 0.76 -14.73 18.67
C PHE A 331 1.66 -14.12 19.77
N ILE A 332 2.63 -13.26 19.42
CA ILE A 332 3.51 -12.64 20.41
C ILE A 332 2.75 -11.63 21.29
N ASN A 333 1.78 -10.92 20.74
CA ASN A 333 0.92 -10.00 21.49
C ASN A 333 0.02 -10.76 22.49
N GLN A 334 -0.54 -11.91 22.10
CA GLN A 334 -1.33 -12.74 23.03
C GLN A 334 -0.46 -13.40 24.11
N SER A 335 0.82 -13.65 23.82
CA SER A 335 1.74 -14.29 24.77
C SER A 335 2.15 -13.37 25.93
N LYS A 336 2.44 -12.09 25.67
CA LYS A 336 2.92 -11.10 26.67
C LYS A 336 2.26 -9.72 26.56
N GLY A 337 1.25 -9.55 25.73
CA GLY A 337 0.61 -8.27 25.50
C GLY A 337 1.55 -7.25 24.82
N ARG A 338 1.09 -5.99 24.79
CA ARG A 338 1.85 -4.88 24.21
C ARG A 338 3.21 -4.63 24.85
N ASP A 339 3.35 -4.91 26.15
CA ASP A 339 4.62 -4.71 26.84
C ASP A 339 5.68 -5.69 26.35
N GLY A 340 5.30 -6.93 26.02
CA GLY A 340 6.18 -7.89 25.36
C GLY A 340 6.62 -7.46 23.97
N VAL A 341 5.73 -6.85 23.19
CA VAL A 341 6.07 -6.29 21.87
C VAL A 341 7.06 -5.11 22.01
N ARG A 342 6.84 -4.20 22.97
CA ARG A 342 7.77 -3.10 23.26
C ARG A 342 9.14 -3.58 23.69
N GLU A 343 9.18 -4.57 24.57
CA GLU A 343 10.42 -5.19 25.05
C GLU A 343 11.18 -5.87 23.90
N LEU A 344 10.46 -6.53 22.98
CA LEU A 344 11.05 -7.13 21.79
C LEU A 344 11.73 -6.07 20.90
N LEU A 345 11.01 -5.00 20.54
CA LEU A 345 11.57 -3.91 19.72
C LEU A 345 12.80 -3.28 20.36
N ALA A 346 12.74 -2.99 21.67
CA ALA A 346 13.89 -2.47 22.41
C ALA A 346 15.08 -3.44 22.45
N THR A 347 14.81 -4.76 22.55
CA THR A 347 15.86 -5.78 22.60
C THR A 347 16.56 -5.94 21.25
N LEU A 348 15.85 -5.74 20.14
CA LEU A 348 16.42 -5.79 18.79
C LEU A 348 17.45 -4.69 18.50
N ASN A 349 17.51 -3.63 19.31
CA ASN A 349 18.57 -2.62 19.19
C ASN A 349 19.98 -3.20 19.35
N ASP A 350 20.11 -4.25 20.17
CA ASP A 350 21.41 -4.79 20.60
C ASP A 350 21.56 -6.30 20.26
N LYS A 351 20.48 -6.98 19.86
CA LYS A 351 20.45 -8.42 19.67
C LYS A 351 19.83 -8.83 18.34
N ALA A 352 20.36 -9.90 17.77
CA ALA A 352 19.73 -10.56 16.63
C ALA A 352 18.34 -11.12 16.99
N THR A 353 17.47 -11.28 16.01
CA THR A 353 16.07 -11.71 16.21
C THR A 353 15.93 -13.02 17.02
N PRO A 354 16.68 -14.10 16.79
CA PRO A 354 16.56 -15.32 17.58
C PRO A 354 16.86 -15.09 19.08
N GLU A 355 17.93 -14.33 19.37
CA GLU A 355 18.33 -14.00 20.74
C GLU A 355 17.33 -13.05 21.43
N ALA A 356 16.72 -12.13 20.67
CA ALA A 356 15.70 -11.23 21.17
C ALA A 356 14.42 -12.00 21.55
N ILE A 357 13.99 -12.92 20.69
CA ILE A 357 12.84 -13.81 20.98
C ILE A 357 13.12 -14.68 22.21
N GLU A 358 14.31 -15.27 22.31
CA GLU A 358 14.69 -16.09 23.47
C GLU A 358 14.69 -15.26 24.75
N LYS A 359 15.28 -14.07 24.73
CA LYS A 359 15.33 -13.19 25.90
C LYS A 359 13.93 -12.76 26.37
N VAL A 360 13.06 -12.35 25.42
CA VAL A 360 11.76 -11.77 25.76
C VAL A 360 10.71 -12.85 26.05
N TYR A 361 10.67 -13.93 25.26
CA TYR A 361 9.62 -14.95 25.33
C TYR A 361 10.07 -16.27 25.96
N GLY A 362 11.37 -16.43 26.30
CA GLY A 362 11.90 -17.63 26.94
C GLY A 362 11.86 -18.88 26.06
N MET A 363 11.95 -18.72 24.74
CA MET A 363 11.90 -19.83 23.79
C MET A 363 12.84 -19.59 22.60
N SER A 364 13.45 -20.67 22.08
CA SER A 364 14.22 -20.60 20.84
C SER A 364 13.35 -20.21 19.66
N PHE A 365 13.95 -19.68 18.57
CA PHE A 365 13.20 -19.27 17.38
C PHE A 365 12.45 -20.44 16.71
N ASP A 366 13.03 -21.64 16.69
CA ASP A 366 12.35 -22.85 16.18
C ASP A 366 11.12 -23.22 17.02
N ASN A 367 11.21 -23.09 18.35
CA ASN A 367 10.07 -23.27 19.24
C ASN A 367 9.01 -22.18 19.04
N PHE A 368 9.44 -20.96 18.77
CA PHE A 368 8.53 -19.85 18.43
C PHE A 368 7.72 -20.18 17.17
N GLU A 369 8.38 -20.60 16.08
CA GLU A 369 7.67 -21.01 14.85
C GLU A 369 6.72 -22.18 15.09
N SER A 370 7.13 -23.18 15.86
CA SER A 370 6.30 -24.33 16.17
C SER A 370 5.06 -23.95 16.99
N LYS A 371 5.23 -23.13 18.02
CA LYS A 371 4.12 -22.63 18.85
C LYS A 371 3.17 -21.71 18.08
N TRP A 372 3.71 -20.84 17.22
CA TRP A 372 2.92 -20.01 16.33
C TRP A 372 2.04 -20.85 15.38
N LYS A 373 2.58 -21.90 14.76
CA LYS A 373 1.78 -22.83 13.95
C LYS A 373 0.70 -23.54 14.76
N GLY A 374 1.00 -23.91 16.02
CA GLY A 374 0.01 -24.44 16.96
C GLY A 374 -1.09 -23.43 17.28
N PHE A 375 -0.72 -22.18 17.49
CA PHE A 375 -1.65 -21.07 17.70
C PHE A 375 -2.57 -20.85 16.49
N LEU A 376 -2.03 -20.84 15.27
CA LEU A 376 -2.85 -20.76 14.06
C LEU A 376 -3.87 -21.89 13.95
N LYS A 377 -3.47 -23.12 14.27
CA LYS A 377 -4.39 -24.27 14.29
C LYS A 377 -5.51 -24.08 15.31
N SER A 378 -5.21 -23.53 16.49
CA SER A 378 -6.19 -23.30 17.55
C SER A 378 -7.23 -22.22 17.21
N LYS A 379 -6.95 -21.33 16.25
CA LYS A 379 -7.88 -20.29 15.80
C LYS A 379 -9.10 -20.85 15.03
N GLY A 380 -9.01 -22.07 14.51
CA GLY A 380 -10.11 -22.67 13.77
C GLY A 380 -10.51 -21.90 12.50
N LEU A 381 -9.51 -21.28 11.83
CA LEU A 381 -9.72 -20.54 10.57
C LEU A 381 -10.38 -21.44 9.54
N LYS A 382 -11.26 -20.85 8.73
CA LYS A 382 -11.98 -21.54 7.65
C LYS A 382 -11.69 -20.89 6.32
N GLU A 383 -11.64 -21.71 5.27
CA GLU A 383 -11.60 -21.22 3.90
C GLU A 383 -12.84 -20.36 3.61
N ILE A 384 -12.65 -19.22 2.96
CA ILE A 384 -13.73 -18.36 2.48
C ILE A 384 -13.84 -18.57 0.97
N GLU A 385 -14.80 -19.41 0.59
CA GLU A 385 -15.03 -19.76 -0.81
C GLU A 385 -15.25 -18.52 -1.66
N GLY A 386 -14.56 -18.45 -2.79
CA GLY A 386 -14.62 -17.32 -3.73
C GLY A 386 -13.65 -16.18 -3.42
N SER A 387 -13.04 -16.14 -2.21
CA SER A 387 -12.03 -15.14 -1.87
C SER A 387 -10.74 -15.35 -2.67
N ARG A 388 -10.09 -14.27 -3.02
CA ARG A 388 -8.86 -14.28 -3.84
C ARG A 388 -7.97 -13.09 -3.55
N VAL A 389 -6.69 -13.30 -3.78
CA VAL A 389 -5.73 -12.19 -3.82
C VAL A 389 -6.12 -11.25 -4.96
N ARG A 390 -6.45 -10.02 -4.60
CA ARG A 390 -6.78 -8.97 -5.56
C ARG A 390 -5.50 -8.34 -6.08
N LYS A 391 -5.35 -8.32 -7.41
CA LYS A 391 -4.26 -7.57 -8.04
C LYS A 391 -4.67 -6.11 -8.16
N LEU A 392 -3.85 -5.23 -7.63
CA LEU A 392 -4.01 -3.81 -7.85
C LEU A 392 -3.68 -3.49 -9.31
N LYS A 393 -4.44 -2.58 -9.89
CA LYS A 393 -4.25 -2.20 -11.28
C LYS A 393 -4.11 -0.69 -11.40
N VAL A 394 -2.94 -0.27 -11.85
CA VAL A 394 -2.65 1.13 -12.11
C VAL A 394 -3.38 1.57 -13.38
N LYS A 395 -4.07 2.70 -13.33
CA LYS A 395 -4.72 3.29 -14.50
C LYS A 395 -3.66 3.70 -15.52
N LYS A 396 -3.74 3.13 -16.71
CA LYS A 396 -2.86 3.48 -17.83
C LYS A 396 -3.38 4.68 -18.61
N ASP A 397 -4.68 4.86 -18.63
CA ASP A 397 -5.40 5.98 -19.25
C ASP A 397 -6.62 6.34 -18.38
N GLN A 398 -7.05 7.60 -18.42
CA GLN A 398 -8.28 8.06 -17.73
C GLN A 398 -9.56 7.41 -18.28
N ARG A 399 -9.47 6.73 -19.41
CA ARG A 399 -10.57 6.07 -20.13
C ARG A 399 -10.58 4.55 -19.97
N GLU A 400 -9.75 3.97 -19.09
CA GLU A 400 -9.80 2.53 -18.88
C GLU A 400 -11.19 2.16 -18.32
N ASP A 401 -11.90 1.34 -19.10
CA ASP A 401 -13.26 0.94 -18.75
C ASP A 401 -13.22 -0.01 -17.55
N GLU A 402 -13.64 0.50 -16.39
CA GLU A 402 -13.67 -0.26 -15.13
C GLU A 402 -14.50 -1.55 -15.27
N GLU A 403 -15.57 -1.55 -16.09
CA GLU A 403 -16.38 -2.75 -16.35
C GLU A 403 -15.58 -3.87 -17.02
N VAL A 404 -14.67 -3.53 -17.93
CA VAL A 404 -13.80 -4.51 -18.59
C VAL A 404 -12.81 -5.11 -17.62
N VAL A 405 -12.32 -4.32 -16.66
CA VAL A 405 -11.39 -4.81 -15.64
C VAL A 405 -12.08 -5.78 -14.69
N GLU A 406 -13.29 -5.46 -14.23
CA GLU A 406 -14.09 -6.31 -13.34
C GLU A 406 -14.45 -7.67 -13.98
N LEU A 407 -14.77 -7.68 -15.28
CA LEU A 407 -15.07 -8.94 -15.98
C LEU A 407 -13.92 -9.93 -15.94
N LYS A 408 -12.67 -9.44 -15.89
CA LYS A 408 -11.47 -10.31 -15.80
C LYS A 408 -11.34 -11.00 -14.44
N GLU A 409 -11.98 -10.47 -13.40
CA GLU A 409 -12.00 -11.09 -12.08
C GLU A 409 -12.89 -12.34 -12.04
N ILE A 410 -13.84 -12.47 -12.97
CA ILE A 410 -14.73 -13.65 -13.09
C ILE A 410 -13.99 -14.77 -13.81
N GLN A 411 -13.66 -15.85 -13.11
CA GLN A 411 -12.85 -16.92 -13.68
C GLN A 411 -13.60 -17.81 -14.66
N SER A 412 -14.85 -18.18 -14.34
CA SER A 412 -15.68 -18.98 -15.23
C SER A 412 -15.95 -18.21 -16.52
N ALA A 413 -15.48 -18.73 -17.65
CA ALA A 413 -15.73 -18.13 -18.96
C ALA A 413 -17.23 -18.02 -19.25
N VAL A 414 -18.01 -19.01 -18.82
CA VAL A 414 -19.48 -19.01 -18.96
C VAL A 414 -20.09 -17.88 -18.15
N ALA A 415 -19.71 -17.75 -16.88
CA ALA A 415 -20.19 -16.66 -16.01
C ALA A 415 -19.76 -15.29 -16.56
N ARG A 416 -18.52 -15.16 -17.00
CA ARG A 416 -17.99 -13.91 -17.58
C ARG A 416 -18.76 -13.46 -18.82
N ASN A 417 -19.01 -14.37 -19.76
CA ASN A 417 -19.74 -14.04 -20.97
C ASN A 417 -21.20 -13.66 -20.70
N ARG A 418 -21.85 -14.34 -19.73
CA ARG A 418 -23.20 -13.98 -19.29
C ARG A 418 -23.22 -12.64 -18.58
N THR A 419 -22.24 -12.36 -17.74
CA THR A 419 -22.10 -11.06 -17.05
C THR A 419 -21.91 -9.94 -18.08
N TYR A 420 -21.06 -10.14 -19.08
CA TYR A 420 -20.90 -9.17 -20.17
C TYR A 420 -22.22 -8.93 -20.93
N LEU A 421 -22.96 -10.00 -21.26
CA LEU A 421 -24.27 -9.88 -21.89
C LEU A 421 -25.26 -9.11 -21.00
N ALA A 422 -25.25 -9.39 -19.71
CA ALA A 422 -26.11 -8.70 -18.72
C ALA A 422 -25.75 -7.20 -18.66
N ASP A 423 -24.47 -6.84 -18.64
CA ASP A 423 -24.01 -5.44 -18.68
C ASP A 423 -24.54 -4.73 -19.95
N GLN A 424 -24.45 -5.37 -21.11
CA GLN A 424 -24.96 -4.83 -22.37
C GLN A 424 -26.50 -4.66 -22.39
N LEU A 425 -27.23 -5.61 -21.81
CA LEU A 425 -28.68 -5.54 -21.70
C LEU A 425 -29.08 -4.40 -20.75
N PHE A 426 -28.37 -4.26 -19.63
CA PHE A 426 -28.61 -3.21 -18.66
C PHE A 426 -28.35 -1.82 -19.23
N ALA A 427 -27.24 -1.62 -19.95
CA ALA A 427 -26.93 -0.39 -20.65
C ALA A 427 -27.99 0.02 -21.67
N LYS A 428 -28.73 -0.97 -22.23
CA LYS A 428 -29.88 -0.75 -23.15
C LYS A 428 -31.22 -0.59 -22.41
N GLY A 429 -31.23 -0.42 -21.08
CA GLY A 429 -32.45 -0.27 -20.28
C GLY A 429 -33.28 -1.56 -20.10
N ARG A 430 -32.72 -2.73 -20.47
CA ARG A 430 -33.42 -4.02 -20.37
C ARG A 430 -33.13 -4.70 -19.02
N ALA A 431 -33.49 -4.04 -17.91
CA ALA A 431 -33.13 -4.45 -16.57
C ALA A 431 -33.58 -5.87 -16.22
N ALA A 432 -34.80 -6.28 -16.59
CA ALA A 432 -35.31 -7.64 -16.30
C ALA A 432 -34.51 -8.72 -17.05
N ALA A 433 -34.16 -8.48 -18.31
CA ALA A 433 -33.35 -9.42 -19.09
C ALA A 433 -31.92 -9.49 -18.55
N ALA A 434 -31.35 -8.35 -18.13
CA ALA A 434 -30.04 -8.28 -17.51
C ALA A 434 -30.02 -9.07 -16.18
N ALA A 435 -31.04 -8.91 -15.31
CA ALA A 435 -31.17 -9.67 -14.08
C ALA A 435 -31.16 -11.18 -14.31
N ASN A 436 -31.91 -11.66 -15.32
CA ASN A 436 -31.93 -13.07 -15.67
C ASN A 436 -30.54 -13.59 -16.11
N GLU A 437 -29.78 -12.81 -16.90
CA GLU A 437 -28.44 -13.22 -17.30
C GLU A 437 -27.44 -13.18 -16.14
N TYR A 438 -27.52 -12.20 -15.20
CA TYR A 438 -26.73 -12.24 -13.98
C TYR A 438 -27.08 -13.44 -13.08
N GLN A 439 -28.37 -13.80 -12.94
CA GLN A 439 -28.76 -15.00 -12.20
C GLN A 439 -28.15 -16.27 -12.82
N ARG A 440 -28.19 -16.40 -14.15
CA ARG A 440 -27.53 -17.51 -14.85
C ARG A 440 -26.00 -17.47 -14.73
N ALA A 441 -25.40 -16.28 -14.69
CA ALA A 441 -23.98 -16.12 -14.43
C ALA A 441 -23.64 -16.56 -13.00
N LEU A 442 -24.48 -16.21 -12.02
CA LEU A 442 -24.32 -16.60 -10.62
C LEU A 442 -24.44 -18.12 -10.44
N GLN A 443 -25.33 -18.81 -11.18
CA GLN A 443 -25.37 -20.28 -11.20
C GLN A 443 -24.06 -20.91 -11.65
N ALA A 444 -23.34 -20.28 -12.61
CA ALA A 444 -22.05 -20.75 -13.11
C ALA A 444 -20.86 -20.30 -12.23
N SER A 445 -21.06 -19.33 -11.32
CA SER A 445 -20.06 -18.82 -10.37
C SER A 445 -20.76 -18.26 -9.13
N PRO A 446 -21.24 -19.12 -8.22
CA PRO A 446 -22.13 -18.73 -7.11
C PRO A 446 -21.51 -17.76 -6.09
N ARG A 447 -20.20 -17.80 -5.94
CA ARG A 447 -19.44 -17.00 -4.98
C ARG A 447 -18.63 -15.88 -5.67
N SER A 448 -19.14 -15.32 -6.79
CA SER A 448 -18.49 -14.19 -7.46
C SER A 448 -18.98 -12.86 -6.89
N PRO A 449 -18.14 -12.09 -6.16
CA PRO A 449 -18.55 -10.80 -5.59
C PRO A 449 -18.95 -9.80 -6.67
N VAL A 450 -18.32 -9.84 -7.85
CA VAL A 450 -18.66 -9.00 -9.01
C VAL A 450 -20.08 -9.26 -9.50
N ILE A 451 -20.48 -10.52 -9.65
CA ILE A 451 -21.82 -10.86 -10.13
C ILE A 451 -22.87 -10.54 -9.07
N LEU A 452 -22.59 -10.85 -7.81
CA LEU A 452 -23.46 -10.56 -6.68
C LEU A 452 -23.82 -9.07 -6.61
N TYR A 453 -22.78 -8.17 -6.61
CA TYR A 453 -23.10 -6.75 -6.51
C TYR A 453 -23.76 -6.18 -7.78
N LYS A 454 -23.42 -6.68 -8.98
CA LYS A 454 -24.06 -6.22 -10.23
C LYS A 454 -25.54 -6.63 -10.27
N LEU A 455 -25.87 -7.84 -9.82
CA LEU A 455 -27.26 -8.25 -9.66
C LEU A 455 -27.98 -7.40 -8.61
N GLY A 456 -27.37 -7.16 -7.44
CA GLY A 456 -27.90 -6.29 -6.39
C GLY A 456 -28.13 -4.85 -6.91
N ARG A 457 -27.23 -4.30 -7.73
CA ARG A 457 -27.39 -3.00 -8.37
C ARG A 457 -28.70 -2.92 -9.17
N ILE A 458 -29.00 -3.95 -9.97
CA ILE A 458 -30.27 -4.01 -10.73
C ILE A 458 -31.47 -4.02 -9.80
N MET A 459 -31.42 -4.76 -8.70
CA MET A 459 -32.51 -4.79 -7.72
C MET A 459 -32.76 -3.39 -7.14
N VAL A 460 -31.71 -2.64 -6.80
CA VAL A 460 -31.83 -1.24 -6.35
C VAL A 460 -32.45 -0.36 -7.45
N GLU A 461 -31.98 -0.47 -8.69
CA GLU A 461 -32.46 0.33 -9.82
C GLU A 461 -33.92 0.01 -10.20
N THR A 462 -34.39 -1.19 -9.90
CA THR A 462 -35.79 -1.62 -10.11
C THR A 462 -36.65 -1.47 -8.86
N ASN A 463 -36.21 -0.62 -7.90
CA ASN A 463 -36.91 -0.31 -6.66
C ASN A 463 -37.17 -1.54 -5.75
N ARG A 464 -36.19 -2.44 -5.70
CA ARG A 464 -36.20 -3.66 -4.86
C ARG A 464 -34.96 -3.70 -3.95
N PRO A 465 -34.72 -2.68 -3.10
CA PRO A 465 -33.50 -2.63 -2.29
C PRO A 465 -33.41 -3.78 -1.26
N ASP A 466 -34.54 -4.30 -0.75
CA ASP A 466 -34.53 -5.41 0.20
C ASP A 466 -33.95 -6.70 -0.40
N ASP A 467 -34.19 -6.95 -1.69
CA ASP A 467 -33.62 -8.10 -2.40
C ASP A 467 -32.11 -7.92 -2.70
N ALA A 468 -31.62 -6.68 -2.73
CA ALA A 468 -30.23 -6.35 -3.00
C ALA A 468 -29.33 -6.56 -1.76
N LEU A 469 -29.83 -6.26 -0.56
CA LEU A 469 -29.02 -6.25 0.67
C LEU A 469 -28.31 -7.59 0.94
N PRO A 470 -28.97 -8.78 0.86
CA PRO A 470 -28.29 -10.05 1.06
C PRO A 470 -27.19 -10.32 0.03
N LEU A 471 -27.37 -9.84 -1.21
CA LEU A 471 -26.35 -9.99 -2.27
C LEU A 471 -25.10 -9.16 -1.96
N PHE A 472 -25.28 -7.93 -1.47
CA PHE A 472 -24.15 -7.08 -1.07
C PHE A 472 -23.44 -7.63 0.15
N GLN A 473 -24.17 -8.16 1.15
CA GLN A 473 -23.56 -8.80 2.33
C GLN A 473 -22.70 -9.99 1.92
N GLN A 474 -23.23 -10.90 1.09
CA GLN A 474 -22.46 -12.04 0.57
C GLN A 474 -21.22 -11.59 -0.23
N ALA A 475 -21.35 -10.51 -1.01
CA ALA A 475 -20.23 -9.98 -1.77
C ALA A 475 -19.13 -9.41 -0.84
N LEU A 476 -19.48 -8.71 0.24
CA LEU A 476 -18.56 -8.16 1.22
C LEU A 476 -17.86 -9.22 2.08
N GLU A 477 -18.53 -10.35 2.36
CA GLU A 477 -17.88 -11.50 3.02
C GLU A 477 -16.71 -12.06 2.22
N ILE A 478 -16.73 -11.89 0.88
CA ILE A 478 -15.74 -12.43 -0.04
C ILE A 478 -14.69 -11.39 -0.40
N ASP A 479 -15.12 -10.15 -0.70
CA ASP A 479 -14.28 -9.04 -1.15
C ASP A 479 -14.66 -7.73 -0.43
N PRO A 480 -14.18 -7.53 0.82
CA PRO A 480 -14.47 -6.34 1.62
C PRO A 480 -13.75 -5.08 1.13
N ASP A 481 -12.86 -5.19 0.13
CA ASP A 481 -12.09 -4.06 -0.40
C ASP A 481 -12.66 -3.54 -1.74
N ASN A 482 -13.86 -3.99 -2.11
CA ASN A 482 -14.51 -3.54 -3.33
C ASN A 482 -15.40 -2.32 -3.09
N VAL A 483 -14.93 -1.16 -3.53
CA VAL A 483 -15.64 0.12 -3.38
C VAL A 483 -17.04 0.10 -3.98
N ASN A 484 -17.24 -0.62 -5.10
CA ASN A 484 -18.53 -0.65 -5.80
C ASN A 484 -19.61 -1.32 -4.96
N ILE A 485 -19.25 -2.33 -4.16
CA ILE A 485 -20.20 -2.99 -3.26
C ILE A 485 -20.71 -1.99 -2.21
N TYR A 486 -19.81 -1.25 -1.57
CA TYR A 486 -20.16 -0.25 -0.56
C TYR A 486 -21.00 0.89 -1.13
N VAL A 487 -20.68 1.37 -2.33
CA VAL A 487 -21.48 2.41 -3.00
C VAL A 487 -22.90 1.91 -3.29
N GLN A 488 -23.06 0.68 -3.75
CA GLN A 488 -24.40 0.12 -4.02
C GLN A 488 -25.16 -0.22 -2.74
N LEU A 489 -24.48 -0.71 -1.70
CA LEU A 489 -25.06 -0.90 -0.36
C LEU A 489 -25.57 0.44 0.20
N GLY A 490 -24.74 1.49 0.14
CA GLY A 490 -25.14 2.82 0.56
C GLY A 490 -26.35 3.37 -0.21
N ARG A 491 -26.43 3.10 -1.52
CA ARG A 491 -27.63 3.43 -2.33
C ARG A 491 -28.88 2.68 -1.90
N ALA A 492 -28.74 1.38 -1.63
CA ALA A 492 -29.87 0.54 -1.19
C ALA A 492 -30.43 1.03 0.14
N GLU A 493 -29.54 1.26 1.12
CA GLU A 493 -29.93 1.75 2.44
C GLU A 493 -30.50 3.17 2.39
N HIS A 494 -29.94 4.04 1.54
CA HIS A 494 -30.48 5.39 1.32
C HIS A 494 -31.90 5.34 0.71
N ALA A 495 -32.13 4.46 -0.26
CA ALA A 495 -33.46 4.27 -0.86
C ALA A 495 -34.52 3.81 0.18
N LYS A 496 -34.09 3.04 1.17
CA LYS A 496 -34.91 2.61 2.31
C LYS A 496 -35.01 3.67 3.41
N LYS A 497 -34.34 4.81 3.29
CA LYS A 497 -34.21 5.85 4.32
C LYS A 497 -33.48 5.38 5.59
N ASN A 498 -32.70 4.33 5.52
CA ASN A 498 -31.82 3.84 6.58
C ASN A 498 -30.53 4.66 6.58
N PHE A 499 -30.63 5.95 6.94
CA PHE A 499 -29.51 6.91 6.76
C PHE A 499 -28.27 6.60 7.60
N LYS A 500 -28.40 5.90 8.73
CA LYS A 500 -27.25 5.47 9.54
C LYS A 500 -26.43 4.40 8.80
N GLU A 501 -27.09 3.41 8.27
CA GLU A 501 -26.50 2.30 7.50
C GLU A 501 -25.94 2.80 6.17
N ALA A 502 -26.68 3.68 5.48
CA ALA A 502 -26.21 4.34 4.26
C ALA A 502 -24.91 5.11 4.50
N ARG A 503 -24.87 5.93 5.57
CA ARG A 503 -23.68 6.66 5.97
C ARG A 503 -22.50 5.70 6.22
N ALA A 504 -22.71 4.66 7.03
CA ALA A 504 -21.64 3.71 7.37
C ALA A 504 -21.04 3.05 6.12
N ALA A 505 -21.88 2.58 5.18
CA ALA A 505 -21.41 2.00 3.93
C ALA A 505 -20.66 3.01 3.05
N LEU A 506 -21.12 4.26 2.96
CA LEU A 506 -20.48 5.28 2.13
C LEU A 506 -19.17 5.82 2.76
N GLU A 507 -19.08 5.86 4.10
CA GLU A 507 -17.83 6.18 4.80
C GLU A 507 -16.78 5.09 4.55
N GLU A 508 -17.16 3.79 4.48
CA GLU A 508 -16.26 2.72 4.05
C GLU A 508 -15.82 2.88 2.59
N ALA A 509 -16.73 3.30 1.69
CA ALA A 509 -16.36 3.58 0.30
C ALA A 509 -15.28 4.68 0.18
N ILE A 510 -15.33 5.72 1.02
CA ILE A 510 -14.30 6.78 1.07
C ILE A 510 -12.93 6.22 1.44
N GLN A 511 -12.86 5.25 2.34
CA GLN A 511 -11.60 4.65 2.76
C GLN A 511 -10.91 3.87 1.62
N ILE A 512 -11.65 3.51 0.56
CA ILE A 512 -11.12 2.76 -0.59
C ILE A 512 -10.91 3.69 -1.79
N ASN A 513 -11.94 4.43 -2.19
CA ASN A 513 -11.86 5.36 -3.32
C ASN A 513 -12.81 6.56 -3.13
N PRO A 514 -12.30 7.70 -2.64
CA PRO A 514 -13.12 8.88 -2.36
C PRO A 514 -13.47 9.72 -3.60
N PHE A 515 -13.12 9.30 -4.83
CA PHE A 515 -13.30 10.12 -6.04
C PHE A 515 -14.62 9.90 -6.78
N ASN A 516 -15.54 9.10 -6.22
CA ASN A 516 -16.89 8.93 -6.79
C ASN A 516 -17.86 9.99 -6.26
N PRO A 517 -18.37 10.93 -7.10
CA PRO A 517 -19.28 11.99 -6.66
C PRO A 517 -20.58 11.49 -6.04
N LEU A 518 -21.04 10.28 -6.44
CA LEU A 518 -22.26 9.69 -5.89
C LEU A 518 -22.16 9.47 -4.37
N ILE A 519 -20.98 9.12 -3.87
CA ILE A 519 -20.72 8.95 -2.44
C ILE A 519 -21.13 10.23 -1.69
N TYR A 520 -20.63 11.37 -2.12
CA TYR A 520 -20.84 12.65 -1.42
C TYR A 520 -22.25 13.19 -1.57
N ARG A 521 -22.92 12.91 -2.68
CA ARG A 521 -24.34 13.24 -2.84
C ARG A 521 -25.17 12.50 -1.80
N LEU A 522 -25.01 11.17 -1.71
CA LEU A 522 -25.78 10.33 -0.78
C LEU A 522 -25.39 10.62 0.69
N LEU A 523 -24.10 10.86 0.97
CA LEU A 523 -23.65 11.26 2.31
C LEU A 523 -24.22 12.62 2.72
N GLY A 524 -24.29 13.58 1.81
CA GLY A 524 -24.90 14.89 2.08
C GLY A 524 -26.35 14.76 2.54
N ASP A 525 -27.12 13.92 1.86
CA ASP A 525 -28.51 13.63 2.22
C ASP A 525 -28.60 12.87 3.54
N ALA A 526 -27.76 11.85 3.74
CA ALA A 526 -27.75 11.05 4.97
C ALA A 526 -27.35 11.88 6.19
N TYR A 527 -26.31 12.69 6.12
CA TYR A 527 -25.91 13.60 7.21
C TYR A 527 -26.98 14.63 7.54
N ALA A 528 -27.61 15.23 6.51
CA ALA A 528 -28.72 16.17 6.72
C ALA A 528 -29.90 15.51 7.43
N ALA A 529 -30.29 14.29 7.03
CA ALA A 529 -31.36 13.53 7.66
C ALA A 529 -31.04 13.13 9.11
N LEU A 530 -29.75 12.91 9.43
CA LEU A 530 -29.25 12.60 10.78
C LEU A 530 -29.00 13.85 11.64
N GLY A 531 -29.23 15.07 11.10
CA GLY A 531 -29.05 16.33 11.83
C GLY A 531 -27.62 16.87 11.83
N ASP A 532 -26.65 16.21 11.18
CA ASP A 532 -25.26 16.67 11.07
C ASP A 532 -25.09 17.65 9.89
N GLN A 533 -25.48 18.89 10.12
CA GLN A 533 -25.46 19.94 9.09
C GLN A 533 -24.03 20.34 8.66
N GLU A 534 -23.04 20.18 9.53
CA GLU A 534 -21.65 20.48 9.22
C GLU A 534 -21.10 19.49 8.19
N LYS A 535 -21.23 18.19 8.48
CA LYS A 535 -20.80 17.13 7.54
C LYS A 535 -21.61 17.13 6.25
N ALA A 536 -22.91 17.46 6.31
CA ALA A 536 -23.73 17.60 5.12
C ALA A 536 -23.19 18.70 4.20
N ARG A 537 -22.78 19.86 4.76
CA ARG A 537 -22.14 20.95 3.99
C ARG A 537 -20.80 20.54 3.42
N ALA A 538 -19.94 19.89 4.23
CA ALA A 538 -18.64 19.39 3.78
C ALA A 538 -18.77 18.40 2.62
N ALA A 539 -19.75 17.49 2.67
CA ALA A 539 -20.01 16.54 1.60
C ALA A 539 -20.45 17.26 0.31
N ARG A 540 -21.32 18.27 0.39
CA ARG A 540 -21.74 19.08 -0.79
C ARG A 540 -20.56 19.82 -1.40
N THR A 541 -19.71 20.47 -0.60
CA THR A 541 -18.50 21.14 -1.10
C THR A 541 -17.55 20.15 -1.82
N THR A 542 -17.40 18.94 -1.28
CA THR A 542 -16.58 17.92 -1.94
C THR A 542 -17.21 17.46 -3.27
N LEU A 543 -18.53 17.29 -3.32
CA LEU A 543 -19.26 16.98 -4.55
C LEU A 543 -19.03 18.06 -5.63
N GLU A 544 -19.11 19.33 -5.26
CA GLU A 544 -18.86 20.46 -6.18
C GLU A 544 -17.43 20.43 -6.75
N ARG A 545 -16.43 20.21 -5.88
CA ARG A 545 -15.02 20.08 -6.31
C ARG A 545 -14.82 18.93 -7.30
N LEU A 546 -15.40 17.76 -7.02
CA LEU A 546 -15.30 16.60 -7.91
C LEU A 546 -16.01 16.81 -9.25
N SER A 547 -17.11 17.56 -9.25
CA SER A 547 -17.86 17.89 -10.46
C SER A 547 -17.10 18.90 -11.33
N ALA A 548 -16.47 19.91 -10.71
CA ALA A 548 -15.66 20.91 -11.42
C ALA A 548 -14.37 20.32 -12.04
N SER A 549 -13.79 19.28 -11.44
CA SER A 549 -12.57 18.64 -11.96
C SER A 549 -12.80 17.70 -13.16
N ARG A 550 -14.07 17.45 -13.53
CA ARG A 550 -14.44 16.61 -14.70
C ARG A 550 -14.68 17.44 -15.98
N ASN A 551 -14.87 18.74 -15.86
CA ASN A 551 -14.99 19.71 -16.96
C ASN A 551 -13.62 20.35 -17.25
#